data_32f9dffb8aa16373edd938930ad3ff43
#
_entry.id   32f9dffb8aa16373edd938930ad3ff43
#
_cell.length_a   1.000
_cell.length_b   1.000
_cell.length_c   1.000
_cell.angle_alpha   90.00
_cell.angle_beta   90.00
_cell.angle_gamma   90.00
#
_symmetry.space_group_name_H-M   'P 1'
#
loop_
_entity.id
_entity.type
_entity.pdbx_description
1 polymer ?
#
loop_
_entity_poly.entity_id
_entity_poly.type
_entity_poly.pdbx_seq_one_letter_code
_entity_poly.pdbx_strand_id
1 'polypeptide(L)'
;MQFCPTYISFYHTKILIYIGQRNKYKNCTMKRILILIFLSSFLSVSVYAGSDGSNELSKKSDASVKDCFEGLNRGIFALNQGLDKVIFKPVAKAYRVLPAPVRTGTSNVLVNLSSLITIPNNVLQGEFKTAGVNTGRFVINTTVGILGIFNVAKKMGFSEYEKEDYGQTFGVWGMGSGCYLVLPVLGPSTIRDTAGSFMNVLGGDPYYNVSIHGNNEYLDKSDYIATKVLTGIDFRAKNIESLENLEKNSIDFYASVKSLYLQDRQRKIANRKPSATIEILYEGDWEEIESQ
;
A
#
# COMPACT_ATOMS: atom_id res chain seq x y z
N MET A 1 -7.67 9.70 -17.99
CA MET A 1 -7.05 10.03 -19.28
C MET A 1 -7.75 11.27 -19.81
N GLN A 2 -7.14 12.46 -19.66
CA GLN A 2 -7.64 13.65 -20.35
C GLN A 2 -7.00 13.68 -21.74
N PHE A 3 -7.82 13.54 -22.75
CA PHE A 3 -7.42 13.71 -24.15
C PHE A 3 -6.97 15.15 -24.37
N CYS A 4 -5.74 15.35 -24.88
CA CYS A 4 -5.31 16.65 -25.38
C CYS A 4 -6.05 16.88 -26.71
N PRO A 5 -6.84 17.95 -26.84
CA PRO A 5 -7.45 18.29 -28.13
C PRO A 5 -6.39 18.78 -29.11
N THR A 6 -6.36 18.17 -30.29
CA THR A 6 -5.67 18.69 -31.46
C THR A 6 -6.45 19.89 -31.99
N TYR A 7 -5.88 21.08 -31.89
CA TYR A 7 -6.48 22.29 -32.45
C TYR A 7 -5.84 22.61 -33.79
N ILE A 8 -6.67 22.60 -34.85
CA ILE A 8 -6.40 23.18 -36.17
C ILE A 8 -6.62 24.67 -36.06
N SER A 9 -5.63 25.43 -36.57
CA SER A 9 -5.49 26.89 -36.54
C SER A 9 -6.62 27.62 -37.26
N PHE A 10 -7.15 28.65 -36.61
CA PHE A 10 -7.63 29.85 -37.31
C PHE A 10 -7.05 31.11 -36.64
N TYR A 11 -6.45 31.95 -37.48
CA TYR A 11 -5.82 33.25 -37.11
C TYR A 11 -6.86 34.27 -36.65
N HIS A 12 -6.68 34.91 -35.58
CA HIS A 12 -6.58 36.36 -35.25
C HIS A 12 -6.94 36.67 -33.79
N THR A 13 -6.09 37.52 -33.18
CA THR A 13 -6.30 38.28 -31.94
C THR A 13 -6.34 37.49 -30.61
N LYS A 14 -5.19 37.46 -29.91
CA LYS A 14 -5.01 37.74 -28.48
C LYS A 14 -3.61 37.27 -27.97
N ILE A 15 -2.67 38.23 -27.97
CA ILE A 15 -1.28 37.99 -27.50
C ILE A 15 -1.15 37.90 -25.96
N LEU A 16 -2.18 38.18 -25.19
CA LEU A 16 -2.10 38.25 -23.72
C LEU A 16 -2.48 36.98 -22.96
N ILE A 17 -2.97 35.93 -23.65
CA ILE A 17 -3.30 34.62 -22.99
C ILE A 17 -2.13 33.62 -23.11
N TYR A 18 -1.06 33.96 -23.83
CA TYR A 18 0.00 33.02 -24.21
C TYR A 18 1.02 32.70 -23.09
N ILE A 19 1.14 33.54 -22.07
CA ILE A 19 2.17 33.36 -21.02
C ILE A 19 1.69 32.37 -19.94
N GLY A 20 0.41 32.30 -19.64
CA GLY A 20 -0.14 31.39 -18.63
C GLY A 20 -0.23 29.91 -19.09
N GLN A 21 -0.36 29.68 -20.41
CA GLN A 21 -0.47 28.32 -20.93
C GLN A 21 0.88 27.62 -21.15
N ARG A 22 1.95 28.36 -21.36
CA ARG A 22 3.29 27.80 -21.62
C ARG A 22 3.84 26.93 -20.47
N ASN A 23 3.49 27.22 -19.22
CA ASN A 23 3.92 26.44 -18.06
C ASN A 23 3.15 25.11 -17.92
N LYS A 24 1.90 25.07 -18.35
CA LYS A 24 1.07 23.84 -18.28
C LYS A 24 1.51 22.79 -19.31
N TYR A 25 1.97 23.23 -20.49
CA TYR A 25 2.49 22.32 -21.54
C TYR A 25 3.90 21.81 -21.25
N LYS A 26 4.78 22.60 -20.65
CA LYS A 26 6.12 22.11 -20.23
C LYS A 26 6.02 21.00 -19.20
N ASN A 27 5.10 21.08 -18.24
CA ASN A 27 4.88 20.03 -17.24
C ASN A 27 4.30 18.74 -17.84
N CYS A 28 3.45 18.85 -18.88
CA CYS A 28 2.87 17.68 -19.55
C CYS A 28 3.94 16.95 -20.40
N THR A 29 4.80 17.69 -21.10
CA THR A 29 5.89 17.13 -21.92
C THR A 29 6.97 16.48 -21.06
N MET A 30 7.35 17.11 -19.97
CA MET A 30 8.34 16.58 -19.03
C MET A 30 7.86 15.27 -18.35
N LYS A 31 6.58 15.21 -17.96
CA LYS A 31 5.96 13.98 -17.44
C LYS A 31 5.94 12.84 -18.47
N ARG A 32 5.66 13.14 -19.74
CA ARG A 32 5.68 12.14 -20.84
C ARG A 32 7.09 11.62 -21.10
N ILE A 33 8.10 12.48 -21.07
CA ILE A 33 9.51 12.11 -21.27
C ILE A 33 9.99 11.25 -20.10
N LEU A 34 9.66 11.58 -18.86
CA LEU A 34 10.00 10.77 -17.69
C LEU A 34 9.32 9.39 -17.72
N ILE A 35 8.07 9.30 -18.15
CA ILE A 35 7.36 8.02 -18.33
C ILE A 35 8.02 7.19 -19.43
N LEU A 36 8.42 7.81 -20.55
CA LEU A 36 9.08 7.10 -21.66
C LEU A 36 10.49 6.63 -21.28
N ILE A 37 11.26 7.41 -20.51
CA ILE A 37 12.56 7.00 -19.98
C ILE A 37 12.38 5.86 -18.98
N PHE A 38 11.36 5.90 -18.14
CA PHE A 38 11.08 4.85 -17.19
C PHE A 38 10.62 3.56 -17.89
N LEU A 39 9.76 3.64 -18.92
CA LEU A 39 9.37 2.48 -19.74
C LEU A 39 10.56 1.91 -20.54
N SER A 40 11.46 2.74 -21.08
CA SER A 40 12.59 2.25 -21.85
C SER A 40 13.65 1.52 -21.02
N SER A 41 13.77 1.86 -19.72
CA SER A 41 14.67 1.15 -18.80
C SER A 41 14.16 -0.27 -18.44
N PHE A 42 12.86 -0.55 -18.61
CA PHE A 42 12.30 -1.89 -18.42
C PHE A 42 12.46 -2.83 -19.63
N LEU A 43 12.73 -2.30 -20.82
CA LEU A 43 12.85 -3.11 -22.05
C LEU A 43 14.21 -3.79 -22.22
N SER A 44 15.16 -3.52 -21.33
CA SER A 44 16.51 -4.11 -21.38
C SER A 44 16.72 -5.32 -20.45
N VAL A 45 15.65 -5.83 -19.82
CA VAL A 45 15.75 -7.07 -19.06
C VAL A 45 15.55 -8.24 -20.00
N SER A 46 16.63 -8.92 -20.34
CA SER A 46 16.60 -10.18 -21.08
C SER A 46 15.76 -11.19 -20.33
N VAL A 47 14.60 -11.53 -20.90
CA VAL A 47 13.75 -12.62 -20.40
C VAL A 47 14.45 -13.93 -20.69
N TYR A 48 15.18 -14.47 -19.72
CA TYR A 48 15.54 -15.87 -19.73
C TYR A 48 14.31 -16.70 -19.34
N ALA A 49 13.61 -17.20 -20.33
CA ALA A 49 12.63 -18.26 -20.16
C ALA A 49 13.39 -19.57 -19.94
N GLY A 50 13.66 -19.90 -18.69
CA GLY A 50 14.23 -21.20 -18.27
C GLY A 50 13.15 -22.04 -17.63
N SER A 51 12.77 -23.12 -18.31
CA SER A 51 12.00 -24.22 -17.76
C SER A 51 12.81 -24.91 -16.68
N ASP A 52 12.46 -24.75 -15.39
CA ASP A 52 12.70 -25.66 -14.26
C ASP A 52 12.34 -24.93 -12.94
N GLY A 53 11.06 -24.54 -12.85
CA GLY A 53 10.59 -23.57 -11.84
C GLY A 53 10.38 -24.08 -10.42
N SER A 54 10.60 -25.37 -10.10
CA SER A 54 10.29 -25.89 -8.77
C SER A 54 11.47 -26.00 -7.80
N ASN A 55 12.69 -26.09 -8.29
CA ASN A 55 13.88 -26.25 -7.45
C ASN A 55 14.70 -24.96 -7.23
N GLU A 56 14.50 -23.93 -8.04
CA GLU A 56 15.22 -22.66 -7.93
C GLU A 56 14.60 -21.70 -6.89
N LEU A 57 13.29 -21.80 -6.63
CA LEU A 57 12.61 -20.97 -5.62
C LEU A 57 13.07 -21.31 -4.19
N SER A 58 13.43 -22.56 -3.92
CA SER A 58 13.95 -23.01 -2.63
C SER A 58 15.38 -22.52 -2.37
N LYS A 59 16.20 -22.32 -3.41
CA LYS A 59 17.59 -21.82 -3.29
C LYS A 59 17.70 -20.30 -3.29
N LYS A 60 16.71 -19.58 -3.82
CA LYS A 60 16.71 -18.10 -3.84
C LYS A 60 16.16 -17.45 -2.57
N SER A 61 15.56 -18.24 -1.66
CA SER A 61 15.03 -17.73 -0.39
C SER A 61 16.08 -17.40 0.66
N ASP A 62 17.34 -17.80 0.46
CA ASP A 62 18.42 -17.60 1.45
C ASP A 62 19.33 -16.40 1.21
N ALA A 63 19.09 -15.56 0.21
CA ALA A 63 19.75 -14.28 0.12
C ALA A 63 19.11 -13.32 1.15
N SER A 64 19.60 -13.32 2.38
CA SER A 64 19.18 -12.39 3.42
C SER A 64 19.23 -10.96 2.86
N VAL A 65 18.08 -10.29 2.85
CA VAL A 65 17.97 -8.89 2.40
C VAL A 65 18.97 -8.06 3.19
N LYS A 66 19.94 -7.44 2.49
CA LYS A 66 21.01 -6.67 3.12
C LYS A 66 20.45 -5.40 3.78
N ASP A 67 20.94 -5.12 4.96
CA ASP A 67 20.70 -3.85 5.65
C ASP A 67 21.86 -2.90 5.33
N CYS A 68 21.79 -2.24 4.17
CA CYS A 68 22.90 -1.43 3.67
C CYS A 68 23.14 -0.17 4.51
N PHE A 69 22.13 0.26 5.26
CA PHE A 69 22.15 1.52 6.03
C PHE A 69 21.76 1.27 7.50
N GLU A 70 22.21 0.17 8.10
CA GLU A 70 21.76 -0.26 9.44
C GLU A 70 21.80 0.85 10.49
N GLY A 71 22.90 1.61 10.57
CA GLY A 71 23.02 2.71 11.54
C GLY A 71 21.95 3.79 11.34
N LEU A 72 21.68 4.20 10.10
CA LEU A 72 20.63 5.15 9.77
C LEU A 72 19.25 4.56 10.06
N ASN A 73 19.01 3.31 9.63
CA ASN A 73 17.76 2.61 9.84
C ASN A 73 17.43 2.48 11.33
N ARG A 74 18.39 2.13 12.17
CA ARG A 74 18.22 2.07 13.64
C ARG A 74 17.92 3.45 14.22
N GLY A 75 18.55 4.51 13.74
CA GLY A 75 18.26 5.88 14.16
C GLY A 75 16.83 6.31 13.82
N ILE A 76 16.39 6.05 12.59
CA ILE A 76 15.01 6.34 12.17
C ILE A 76 14.00 5.44 12.90
N PHE A 77 14.35 4.17 13.15
CA PHE A 77 13.53 3.27 13.94
C PHE A 77 13.32 3.77 15.36
N ALA A 78 14.38 4.24 16.02
CA ALA A 78 14.29 4.85 17.35
C ALA A 78 13.44 6.12 17.37
N LEU A 79 13.55 6.96 16.33
CA LEU A 79 12.67 8.11 16.13
C LEU A 79 11.19 7.67 16.01
N ASN A 80 10.91 6.68 15.17
CA ASN A 80 9.56 6.14 14.99
C ASN A 80 9.00 5.56 16.29
N GLN A 81 9.83 4.86 17.09
CA GLN A 81 9.42 4.40 18.42
C GLN A 81 9.11 5.54 19.38
N GLY A 82 9.91 6.61 19.36
CA GLY A 82 9.63 7.83 20.14
C GLY A 82 8.30 8.44 19.76
N LEU A 83 8.02 8.59 18.45
CA LEU A 83 6.74 9.09 17.94
C LEU A 83 5.59 8.15 18.29
N ASP A 84 5.80 6.83 18.23
CA ASP A 84 4.78 5.87 18.64
C ASP A 84 4.42 6.02 20.13
N LYS A 85 5.40 6.07 21.01
CA LYS A 85 5.18 6.20 22.47
C LYS A 85 4.47 7.49 22.85
N VAL A 86 4.78 8.60 22.17
CA VAL A 86 4.28 9.94 22.53
C VAL A 86 2.97 10.27 21.80
N ILE A 87 2.79 9.80 20.57
CA ILE A 87 1.66 10.21 19.71
C ILE A 87 0.80 9.03 19.31
N PHE A 88 1.34 8.05 18.57
CA PHE A 88 0.50 7.04 17.92
C PHE A 88 -0.16 6.09 18.91
N LYS A 89 0.57 5.61 19.90
CA LYS A 89 0.03 4.71 20.93
C LYS A 89 -1.06 5.38 21.80
N PRO A 90 -0.89 6.60 22.35
CA PRO A 90 -1.98 7.30 23.04
C PRO A 90 -3.21 7.52 22.17
N VAL A 91 -3.04 7.93 20.90
CA VAL A 91 -4.15 8.13 19.97
C VAL A 91 -4.85 6.80 19.65
N ALA A 92 -4.09 5.73 19.43
CA ALA A 92 -4.64 4.40 19.20
C ALA A 92 -5.42 3.88 20.42
N LYS A 93 -4.94 4.13 21.64
CA LYS A 93 -5.69 3.82 22.87
C LYS A 93 -6.99 4.63 22.99
N ALA A 94 -6.96 5.93 22.66
CA ALA A 94 -8.16 6.76 22.62
C ALA A 94 -9.16 6.25 21.56
N TYR A 95 -8.68 5.85 20.39
CA TYR A 95 -9.51 5.24 19.35
C TYR A 95 -10.17 3.94 19.83
N ARG A 96 -9.50 3.12 20.65
CA ARG A 96 -10.06 1.89 21.23
C ARG A 96 -11.20 2.13 22.23
N VAL A 97 -11.37 3.35 22.76
CA VAL A 97 -12.52 3.70 23.61
C VAL A 97 -13.83 3.74 22.81
N LEU A 98 -13.75 3.91 21.49
CA LEU A 98 -14.94 3.87 20.64
C LEU A 98 -15.59 2.48 20.68
N PRO A 99 -16.93 2.39 20.62
CA PRO A 99 -17.64 1.11 20.57
C PRO A 99 -17.15 0.22 19.41
N ALA A 100 -17.10 -1.10 19.64
CA ALA A 100 -16.64 -2.08 18.64
C ALA A 100 -17.32 -1.92 17.27
N PRO A 101 -18.65 -1.72 17.15
CA PRO A 101 -19.28 -1.54 15.85
C PRO A 101 -18.74 -0.35 15.06
N VAL A 102 -18.37 0.75 15.75
CA VAL A 102 -17.78 1.95 15.11
C VAL A 102 -16.38 1.62 14.58
N ARG A 103 -15.55 0.99 15.40
CA ARG A 103 -14.18 0.58 15.00
C ARG A 103 -14.20 -0.42 13.84
N THR A 104 -15.07 -1.44 13.92
CA THR A 104 -15.24 -2.43 12.84
C THR A 104 -15.75 -1.76 11.56
N GLY A 105 -16.75 -0.89 11.64
CA GLY A 105 -17.24 -0.15 10.48
C GLY A 105 -16.16 0.72 9.84
N THR A 106 -15.38 1.46 10.65
CA THR A 106 -14.25 2.25 10.17
C THR A 106 -13.21 1.37 9.46
N SER A 107 -12.80 0.26 10.09
CA SER A 107 -11.86 -0.68 9.50
C SER A 107 -12.36 -1.25 8.16
N ASN A 108 -13.61 -1.63 8.08
CA ASN A 108 -14.23 -2.14 6.85
C ASN A 108 -14.21 -1.10 5.73
N VAL A 109 -14.51 0.17 6.02
CA VAL A 109 -14.42 1.26 5.02
C VAL A 109 -12.97 1.43 4.53
N LEU A 110 -11.99 1.42 5.44
CA LEU A 110 -10.57 1.54 5.09
C LEU A 110 -10.08 0.38 4.21
N VAL A 111 -10.50 -0.85 4.52
CA VAL A 111 -10.25 -2.05 3.70
C VAL A 111 -10.92 -1.91 2.34
N ASN A 112 -12.16 -1.46 2.30
CA ASN A 112 -12.91 -1.27 1.05
C ASN A 112 -12.21 -0.24 0.13
N LEU A 113 -11.74 0.89 0.68
CA LEU A 113 -10.94 1.87 -0.07
C LEU A 113 -9.59 1.29 -0.53
N SER A 114 -8.95 0.46 0.29
CA SER A 114 -7.70 -0.20 -0.09
C SER A 114 -7.87 -1.16 -1.28
N SER A 115 -9.08 -1.67 -1.51
CA SER A 115 -9.39 -2.52 -2.68
C SER A 115 -9.15 -1.80 -4.01
N LEU A 116 -9.24 -0.47 -4.05
CA LEU A 116 -8.95 0.33 -5.24
C LEU A 116 -7.48 0.21 -5.70
N ILE A 117 -6.56 -0.10 -4.79
CA ILE A 117 -5.15 -0.38 -5.11
C ILE A 117 -4.94 -1.89 -5.29
N THR A 118 -5.57 -2.70 -4.45
CA THR A 118 -5.39 -4.16 -4.46
C THR A 118 -5.88 -4.80 -5.76
N ILE A 119 -7.06 -4.42 -6.27
CA ILE A 119 -7.64 -5.01 -7.49
C ILE A 119 -6.72 -4.83 -8.70
N PRO A 120 -6.23 -3.61 -9.04
CA PRO A 120 -5.27 -3.46 -10.13
C PRO A 120 -3.99 -4.26 -9.92
N ASN A 121 -3.47 -4.37 -8.69
CA ASN A 121 -2.28 -5.14 -8.41
C ASN A 121 -2.50 -6.65 -8.60
N ASN A 122 -3.64 -7.20 -8.19
CA ASN A 122 -3.97 -8.60 -8.50
C ASN A 122 -3.99 -8.85 -10.03
N VAL A 123 -4.55 -7.92 -10.82
CA VAL A 123 -4.54 -8.02 -12.29
C VAL A 123 -3.11 -7.97 -12.83
N LEU A 124 -2.28 -7.05 -12.35
CA LEU A 124 -0.88 -6.90 -12.77
C LEU A 124 -0.01 -8.10 -12.38
N GLN A 125 -0.37 -8.81 -11.32
CA GLN A 125 0.28 -10.06 -10.89
C GLN A 125 -0.23 -11.28 -11.65
N GLY A 126 -1.26 -11.15 -12.49
CA GLY A 126 -1.87 -12.26 -13.23
C GLY A 126 -2.90 -13.05 -12.41
N GLU A 127 -3.25 -12.58 -11.23
CA GLU A 127 -4.21 -13.22 -10.32
C GLU A 127 -5.65 -12.82 -10.62
N PHE A 128 -6.13 -13.13 -11.82
CA PHE A 128 -7.46 -12.71 -12.28
C PHE A 128 -8.61 -13.24 -11.44
N LYS A 129 -8.47 -14.45 -10.86
CA LYS A 129 -9.49 -15.01 -9.96
C LYS A 129 -9.61 -14.17 -8.68
N THR A 130 -8.49 -13.88 -8.05
CA THR A 130 -8.42 -13.02 -6.85
C THR A 130 -8.90 -11.61 -7.14
N ALA A 131 -8.51 -11.05 -8.29
CA ALA A 131 -9.00 -9.76 -8.77
C ALA A 131 -10.53 -9.75 -8.90
N GLY A 132 -11.12 -10.79 -9.48
CA GLY A 132 -12.57 -10.93 -9.63
C GLY A 132 -13.28 -11.03 -8.27
N VAL A 133 -12.75 -11.82 -7.34
CA VAL A 133 -13.26 -11.92 -5.96
C VAL A 133 -13.22 -10.57 -5.26
N ASN A 134 -12.06 -9.87 -5.30
CA ASN A 134 -11.91 -8.57 -4.66
C ASN A 134 -12.79 -7.50 -5.30
N THR A 135 -13.02 -7.56 -6.62
CA THR A 135 -13.97 -6.67 -7.32
C THR A 135 -15.41 -6.93 -6.82
N GLY A 136 -15.82 -8.19 -6.73
CA GLY A 136 -17.13 -8.56 -6.19
C GLY A 136 -17.31 -8.07 -4.75
N ARG A 137 -16.29 -8.27 -3.89
CA ARG A 137 -16.28 -7.74 -2.52
C ARG A 137 -16.44 -6.23 -2.48
N PHE A 138 -15.66 -5.51 -3.29
CA PHE A 138 -15.72 -4.06 -3.36
C PHE A 138 -17.11 -3.56 -3.77
N VAL A 139 -17.70 -4.13 -4.81
CA VAL A 139 -19.04 -3.76 -5.29
C VAL A 139 -20.11 -4.04 -4.25
N ILE A 140 -20.13 -5.25 -3.66
CA ILE A 140 -21.11 -5.64 -2.66
C ILE A 140 -20.98 -4.78 -1.40
N ASN A 141 -19.77 -4.60 -0.90
CA ASN A 141 -19.55 -3.81 0.31
C ASN A 141 -19.85 -2.32 0.08
N THR A 142 -19.58 -1.80 -1.12
CA THR A 142 -19.88 -0.39 -1.43
C THR A 142 -21.37 -0.14 -1.60
N THR A 143 -22.10 -1.06 -2.22
CA THR A 143 -23.55 -0.91 -2.48
C THR A 143 -24.38 -1.38 -1.30
N VAL A 144 -24.40 -2.68 -1.02
CA VAL A 144 -25.21 -3.29 0.03
C VAL A 144 -24.62 -3.00 1.42
N GLY A 145 -23.28 -2.91 1.51
CA GLY A 145 -22.56 -2.65 2.75
C GLY A 145 -22.43 -1.17 3.13
N ILE A 146 -23.17 -0.27 2.46
CA ILE A 146 -23.19 1.18 2.71
C ILE A 146 -21.76 1.75 2.71
N LEU A 147 -21.18 1.91 1.51
CA LEU A 147 -19.82 2.40 1.28
C LEU A 147 -18.72 1.59 2.00
N GLY A 148 -19.02 0.35 2.38
CA GLY A 148 -18.08 -0.54 3.02
C GLY A 148 -18.15 -0.56 4.55
N ILE A 149 -19.08 0.14 5.20
CA ILE A 149 -19.26 0.07 6.66
C ILE A 149 -19.54 -1.38 7.11
N PHE A 150 -20.38 -2.09 6.35
CA PHE A 150 -20.69 -3.49 6.61
C PHE A 150 -19.95 -4.40 5.62
N ASN A 151 -19.21 -5.39 6.13
CA ASN A 151 -18.53 -6.39 5.30
C ASN A 151 -19.55 -7.50 4.91
N VAL A 152 -20.47 -7.15 4.02
CA VAL A 152 -21.51 -8.05 3.54
C VAL A 152 -20.91 -9.19 2.72
N ALA A 153 -19.89 -8.93 1.94
CA ALA A 153 -19.21 -9.94 1.13
C ALA A 153 -18.63 -11.08 2.00
N LYS A 154 -18.07 -10.80 3.19
CA LYS A 154 -17.61 -11.83 4.14
C LYS A 154 -18.80 -12.71 4.56
N LYS A 155 -19.95 -12.11 4.89
CA LYS A 155 -21.17 -12.84 5.27
C LYS A 155 -21.76 -13.68 4.13
N MET A 156 -21.48 -13.31 2.87
CA MET A 156 -21.88 -14.07 1.68
C MET A 156 -20.89 -15.20 1.31
N GLY A 157 -19.83 -15.41 2.11
CA GLY A 157 -18.86 -16.48 1.89
C GLY A 157 -17.74 -16.15 0.89
N PHE A 158 -17.54 -14.88 0.53
CA PHE A 158 -16.36 -14.49 -0.24
C PHE A 158 -15.08 -14.74 0.56
N SER A 159 -14.01 -15.17 -0.13
CA SER A 159 -12.70 -15.36 0.48
C SER A 159 -12.23 -14.11 1.21
N GLU A 160 -11.38 -14.27 2.21
CA GLU A 160 -10.84 -13.15 2.94
C GLU A 160 -10.04 -12.20 2.05
N TYR A 161 -10.00 -10.93 2.47
CA TYR A 161 -9.31 -9.88 1.73
C TYR A 161 -7.82 -9.91 2.10
N GLU A 162 -6.97 -10.04 1.12
CA GLU A 162 -5.54 -9.79 1.26
C GLU A 162 -5.15 -8.52 0.53
N LYS A 163 -4.43 -7.65 1.22
CA LYS A 163 -3.99 -6.37 0.66
C LYS A 163 -2.79 -6.57 -0.25
N GLU A 164 -2.92 -6.08 -1.48
CA GLU A 164 -1.84 -6.03 -2.45
C GLU A 164 -1.35 -4.60 -2.71
N ASP A 165 -0.08 -4.49 -3.09
CA ASP A 165 0.54 -3.21 -3.43
C ASP A 165 1.57 -3.36 -4.58
N TYR A 166 2.02 -2.24 -5.13
CA TYR A 166 2.97 -2.24 -6.25
C TYR A 166 4.34 -2.82 -5.89
N GLY A 167 4.79 -2.74 -4.63
CA GLY A 167 6.02 -3.38 -4.21
C GLY A 167 5.94 -4.90 -4.27
N GLN A 168 4.77 -5.48 -3.94
CA GLN A 168 4.48 -6.91 -4.12
C GLN A 168 4.45 -7.26 -5.60
N THR A 169 3.75 -6.48 -6.41
CA THR A 169 3.68 -6.67 -7.87
C THR A 169 5.07 -6.67 -8.50
N PHE A 170 5.94 -5.73 -8.12
CA PHE A 170 7.34 -5.74 -8.58
C PHE A 170 8.10 -6.99 -8.12
N GLY A 171 7.82 -7.48 -6.92
CA GLY A 171 8.38 -8.74 -6.41
C GLY A 171 7.95 -9.95 -7.23
N VAL A 172 6.65 -10.06 -7.56
CA VAL A 172 6.10 -11.10 -8.44
C VAL A 172 6.74 -11.05 -9.83
N TRP A 173 7.02 -9.85 -10.35
CA TRP A 173 7.73 -9.66 -11.62
C TRP A 173 9.24 -9.96 -11.54
N GLY A 174 9.74 -10.42 -10.38
CA GLY A 174 11.12 -10.83 -10.19
C GLY A 174 12.07 -9.71 -9.75
N MET A 175 11.58 -8.52 -9.42
CA MET A 175 12.42 -7.46 -8.86
C MET A 175 12.84 -7.82 -7.44
N GLY A 176 14.14 -7.88 -7.18
CA GLY A 176 14.70 -8.11 -5.86
C GLY A 176 14.31 -7.00 -4.87
N SER A 177 14.31 -7.31 -3.59
CA SER A 177 13.96 -6.34 -2.52
C SER A 177 14.91 -5.14 -2.45
N GLY A 178 16.16 -5.31 -2.90
CA GLY A 178 17.22 -4.34 -2.67
C GLY A 178 17.60 -4.26 -1.18
N CYS A 179 18.07 -3.10 -0.72
CA CYS A 179 18.41 -2.88 0.68
C CYS A 179 17.15 -2.69 1.53
N TYR A 180 17.22 -3.15 2.76
CA TYR A 180 16.23 -2.81 3.78
C TYR A 180 16.33 -1.34 4.17
N LEU A 181 15.20 -0.69 4.36
CA LEU A 181 15.07 0.70 4.76
C LEU A 181 14.04 0.84 5.87
N VAL A 182 14.25 1.81 6.75
CA VAL A 182 13.22 2.28 7.67
C VAL A 182 12.85 3.70 7.27
N LEU A 183 11.58 3.91 6.96
CA LEU A 183 11.06 5.22 6.57
C LEU A 183 10.55 5.97 7.81
N PRO A 184 10.82 7.30 7.92
CA PRO A 184 10.24 8.10 8.98
C PRO A 184 8.71 7.99 8.96
N VAL A 185 8.10 7.75 10.11
CA VAL A 185 6.65 7.58 10.32
C VAL A 185 6.06 6.32 9.67
N LEU A 186 6.51 5.96 8.46
CA LEU A 186 5.96 4.83 7.69
C LEU A 186 6.50 3.46 8.14
N GLY A 187 7.66 3.44 8.84
CA GLY A 187 8.22 2.20 9.37
C GLY A 187 9.04 1.37 8.37
N PRO A 188 9.08 0.03 8.54
CA PRO A 188 9.91 -0.88 7.75
C PRO A 188 9.52 -0.88 6.26
N SER A 189 10.53 -0.94 5.40
CA SER A 189 10.39 -0.97 3.94
C SER A 189 11.62 -1.63 3.30
N THR A 190 11.61 -1.71 1.96
CA THR A 190 12.78 -2.01 1.13
C THR A 190 12.85 -1.01 -0.01
N ILE A 191 13.97 -0.99 -0.77
CA ILE A 191 14.07 -0.12 -1.95
C ILE A 191 12.93 -0.42 -2.93
N ARG A 192 12.63 -1.69 -3.20
CA ARG A 192 11.54 -2.11 -4.07
C ARG A 192 10.17 -1.62 -3.55
N ASP A 193 9.91 -1.84 -2.26
CA ASP A 193 8.61 -1.51 -1.68
C ASP A 193 8.41 0.00 -1.55
N THR A 194 9.50 0.74 -1.32
CA THR A 194 9.51 2.21 -1.37
C THR A 194 9.20 2.69 -2.80
N ALA A 195 9.86 2.12 -3.82
CA ALA A 195 9.55 2.43 -5.21
C ALA A 195 8.09 2.11 -5.56
N GLY A 196 7.56 0.96 -5.09
CA GLY A 196 6.14 0.60 -5.22
C GLY A 196 5.21 1.62 -4.57
N SER A 197 5.59 2.16 -3.41
CA SER A 197 4.81 3.21 -2.74
C SER A 197 4.75 4.52 -3.55
N PHE A 198 5.81 4.86 -4.29
CA PHE A 198 5.79 6.00 -5.20
C PHE A 198 4.80 5.84 -6.37
N MET A 199 4.53 4.61 -6.80
CA MET A 199 3.53 4.37 -7.86
C MET A 199 2.15 4.87 -7.47
N ASN A 200 1.78 4.82 -6.19
CA ASN A 200 0.51 5.37 -5.71
C ASN A 200 0.39 6.87 -6.03
N VAL A 201 1.46 7.63 -5.81
CA VAL A 201 1.51 9.08 -6.07
C VAL A 201 1.63 9.40 -7.56
N LEU A 202 2.24 8.50 -8.35
CA LEU A 202 2.39 8.66 -9.80
C LEU A 202 1.12 8.32 -10.60
N GLY A 203 0.03 7.99 -9.92
CA GLY A 203 -1.25 7.72 -10.55
C GLY A 203 -1.79 6.31 -10.33
N GLY A 204 -1.06 5.49 -9.58
CA GLY A 204 -1.46 4.11 -9.27
C GLY A 204 -2.56 3.99 -8.22
N ASP A 205 -2.80 5.03 -7.42
CA ASP A 205 -3.89 5.05 -6.44
C ASP A 205 -5.07 5.88 -6.99
N PRO A 206 -6.19 5.24 -7.40
CA PRO A 206 -7.36 5.95 -7.90
C PRO A 206 -7.94 6.94 -6.88
N TYR A 207 -7.90 6.60 -5.59
CA TYR A 207 -8.38 7.49 -4.53
C TYR A 207 -7.50 8.74 -4.40
N TYR A 208 -6.16 8.57 -4.48
CA TYR A 208 -5.23 9.68 -4.54
C TYR A 208 -5.51 10.61 -5.74
N ASN A 209 -5.72 10.01 -6.92
CA ASN A 209 -5.95 10.79 -8.14
C ASN A 209 -7.23 11.61 -8.06
N VAL A 210 -8.31 11.03 -7.54
CA VAL A 210 -9.58 11.74 -7.39
C VAL A 210 -9.48 12.83 -6.33
N SER A 211 -8.84 12.57 -5.19
CA SER A 211 -8.78 13.52 -4.07
C SER A 211 -7.77 14.66 -4.29
N ILE A 212 -6.66 14.41 -5.01
CA ILE A 212 -5.58 15.41 -5.14
C ILE A 212 -5.59 16.09 -6.51
N HIS A 213 -5.94 15.34 -7.56
CA HIS A 213 -5.93 15.84 -8.93
C HIS A 213 -7.33 16.03 -9.51
N GLY A 214 -8.36 15.48 -8.85
CA GLY A 214 -9.75 15.64 -9.25
C GLY A 214 -10.26 17.06 -8.96
N ASN A 215 -10.87 17.71 -9.95
CA ASN A 215 -11.62 18.94 -9.77
C ASN A 215 -13.05 18.60 -9.30
N ASN A 216 -13.16 17.96 -8.13
CA ASN A 216 -14.46 17.61 -7.57
C ASN A 216 -14.70 18.36 -6.25
N GLU A 217 -15.97 18.61 -5.94
CA GLU A 217 -16.37 19.33 -4.73
C GLU A 217 -16.50 18.44 -3.49
N TYR A 218 -16.35 17.10 -3.66
CA TYR A 218 -16.70 16.12 -2.63
C TYR A 218 -15.50 15.50 -1.93
N LEU A 219 -14.33 15.46 -2.58
CA LEU A 219 -13.12 14.84 -2.04
C LEU A 219 -11.93 15.76 -2.28
N ASP A 220 -11.21 16.05 -1.23
CA ASP A 220 -10.02 16.89 -1.28
C ASP A 220 -8.77 16.20 -0.72
N LYS A 221 -7.67 16.95 -0.68
CA LYS A 221 -6.39 16.47 -0.17
C LYS A 221 -6.46 16.09 1.31
N SER A 222 -7.29 16.77 2.10
CA SER A 222 -7.45 16.50 3.54
C SER A 222 -8.12 15.14 3.76
N ASP A 223 -9.09 14.76 2.93
CA ASP A 223 -9.75 13.45 3.01
C ASP A 223 -8.79 12.29 2.76
N TYR A 224 -7.92 12.44 1.75
CA TYR A 224 -6.89 11.44 1.49
C TYR A 224 -5.92 11.29 2.66
N ILE A 225 -5.41 12.41 3.19
CA ILE A 225 -4.48 12.40 4.32
C ILE A 225 -5.16 11.83 5.57
N ALA A 226 -6.39 12.27 5.87
CA ALA A 226 -7.16 11.76 7.00
C ALA A 226 -7.37 10.24 6.92
N THR A 227 -7.71 9.73 5.74
CA THR A 227 -7.86 8.29 5.50
C THR A 227 -6.56 7.52 5.75
N LYS A 228 -5.41 8.02 5.30
CA LYS A 228 -4.10 7.37 5.54
C LYS A 228 -3.71 7.41 7.02
N VAL A 229 -3.94 8.54 7.70
CA VAL A 229 -3.71 8.67 9.15
C VAL A 229 -4.62 7.71 9.92
N LEU A 230 -5.91 7.67 9.59
CA LEU A 230 -6.87 6.78 10.24
C LEU A 230 -6.52 5.30 10.01
N THR A 231 -6.03 4.94 8.82
CA THR A 231 -5.52 3.58 8.52
C THR A 231 -4.35 3.23 9.46
N GLY A 232 -3.43 4.15 9.67
CA GLY A 232 -2.31 3.94 10.60
C GLY A 232 -2.78 3.80 12.07
N ILE A 233 -3.75 4.60 12.49
CA ILE A 233 -4.34 4.53 13.85
C ILE A 233 -5.09 3.20 14.04
N ASP A 234 -5.92 2.80 13.09
CA ASP A 234 -6.67 1.55 13.13
C ASP A 234 -5.72 0.34 13.21
N PHE A 235 -4.70 0.31 12.35
CA PHE A 235 -3.65 -0.71 12.40
C PHE A 235 -2.93 -0.73 13.75
N ARG A 236 -2.53 0.44 14.27
CA ARG A 236 -1.82 0.52 15.57
C ARG A 236 -2.73 0.07 16.72
N ALA A 237 -4.00 0.44 16.67
CA ALA A 237 -4.97 0.06 17.68
C ALA A 237 -5.22 -1.45 17.72
N LYS A 238 -5.31 -2.10 16.57
CA LYS A 238 -5.43 -3.57 16.47
C LYS A 238 -4.21 -4.31 17.01
N ASN A 239 -3.02 -3.75 16.85
CA ASN A 239 -1.76 -4.41 17.12
C ASN A 239 -1.05 -3.89 18.40
N ILE A 240 -1.75 -3.24 19.34
CA ILE A 240 -1.14 -2.70 20.57
C ILE A 240 -0.44 -3.82 21.33
N GLU A 241 -1.14 -4.87 21.69
CA GLU A 241 -0.67 -5.97 22.51
C GLU A 241 0.42 -6.78 21.81
N SER A 242 0.22 -7.09 20.55
CA SER A 242 1.19 -7.86 19.74
C SER A 242 2.53 -7.13 19.62
N LEU A 243 2.49 -5.82 19.33
CA LEU A 243 3.72 -5.02 19.24
C LEU A 243 4.39 -4.82 20.59
N GLU A 244 3.64 -4.63 21.69
CA GLU A 244 4.20 -4.55 23.04
C GLU A 244 4.82 -5.88 23.48
N ASN A 245 4.19 -7.00 23.18
CA ASN A 245 4.72 -8.32 23.46
C ASN A 245 5.99 -8.58 22.65
N LEU A 246 5.99 -8.19 21.37
CA LEU A 246 7.19 -8.30 20.55
C LEU A 246 8.35 -7.44 21.11
N GLU A 247 8.06 -6.18 21.49
CA GLU A 247 9.08 -5.29 22.09
C GLU A 247 9.64 -5.88 23.38
N LYS A 248 8.78 -6.39 24.29
CA LYS A 248 9.19 -6.96 25.58
C LYS A 248 9.99 -8.24 25.47
N ASN A 249 9.65 -9.10 24.50
CA ASN A 249 10.23 -10.44 24.39
C ASN A 249 11.40 -10.51 23.40
N SER A 250 11.70 -9.41 22.69
CA SER A 250 12.81 -9.36 21.74
C SER A 250 14.10 -8.93 22.42
N ILE A 251 15.19 -9.63 22.13
CA ILE A 251 16.55 -9.20 22.50
C ILE A 251 16.92 -7.94 21.72
N ASP A 252 16.58 -7.92 20.41
CA ASP A 252 16.73 -6.76 19.53
C ASP A 252 15.40 -6.53 18.79
N PHE A 253 14.65 -5.54 19.25
CA PHE A 253 13.33 -5.23 18.69
C PHE A 253 13.41 -4.77 17.21
N TYR A 254 14.45 -4.01 16.85
CA TYR A 254 14.69 -3.63 15.45
C TYR A 254 14.87 -4.85 14.55
N ALA A 255 15.71 -5.79 14.95
CA ALA A 255 15.98 -7.00 14.20
C ALA A 255 14.73 -7.87 14.08
N SER A 256 13.92 -7.96 15.14
CA SER A 256 12.66 -8.71 15.14
C SER A 256 11.64 -8.12 14.18
N VAL A 257 11.43 -6.80 14.22
CA VAL A 257 10.51 -6.10 13.29
C VAL A 257 10.99 -6.22 11.85
N LYS A 258 12.29 -6.07 11.59
CA LYS A 258 12.88 -6.28 10.26
C LYS A 258 12.61 -7.70 9.76
N SER A 259 12.85 -8.71 10.59
CA SER A 259 12.64 -10.12 10.23
C SER A 259 11.19 -10.41 9.89
N LEU A 260 10.25 -9.98 10.73
CA LEU A 260 8.81 -10.14 10.49
C LEU A 260 8.36 -9.46 9.21
N TYR A 261 8.79 -8.21 8.99
CA TYR A 261 8.47 -7.48 7.77
C TYR A 261 8.94 -8.24 6.51
N LEU A 262 10.18 -8.70 6.49
CA LEU A 262 10.74 -9.39 5.33
C LEU A 262 10.07 -10.73 5.07
N GLN A 263 9.75 -11.48 6.13
CA GLN A 263 9.01 -12.75 6.02
C GLN A 263 7.60 -12.54 5.49
N ASP A 264 6.87 -11.54 6.01
CA ASP A 264 5.54 -11.20 5.51
C ASP A 264 5.58 -10.80 4.03
N ARG A 265 6.55 -9.98 3.62
CA ARG A 265 6.71 -9.59 2.21
C ARG A 265 7.01 -10.77 1.30
N GLN A 266 7.89 -11.69 1.72
CA GLN A 266 8.18 -12.91 0.96
C GLN A 266 6.94 -13.79 0.83
N ARG A 267 6.19 -13.98 1.91
CA ARG A 267 4.94 -14.73 1.90
C ARG A 267 3.94 -14.15 0.89
N LYS A 268 3.69 -12.85 0.94
CA LYS A 268 2.76 -12.16 0.07
C LYS A 268 3.16 -12.26 -1.41
N ILE A 269 4.45 -12.06 -1.72
CA ILE A 269 4.96 -12.19 -3.09
C ILE A 269 4.85 -13.64 -3.60
N ALA A 270 5.00 -14.62 -2.72
CA ALA A 270 4.82 -16.01 -3.07
C ALA A 270 3.34 -16.46 -3.09
N ASN A 271 2.41 -15.55 -2.79
CA ASN A 271 0.96 -15.80 -2.70
C ASN A 271 0.62 -17.00 -1.80
N ARG A 272 1.35 -17.10 -0.68
CA ARG A 272 1.15 -18.17 0.32
C ARG A 272 0.25 -17.67 1.45
N LYS A 273 -0.55 -18.59 1.98
CA LYS A 273 -1.38 -18.29 3.17
C LYS A 273 -0.52 -17.82 4.36
N PRO A 274 -1.03 -16.94 5.22
CA PRO A 274 -0.33 -16.50 6.44
C PRO A 274 0.10 -17.68 7.30
N SER A 275 1.27 -17.59 7.94
CA SER A 275 1.58 -18.46 9.07
C SER A 275 0.92 -17.90 10.33
N ALA A 276 0.53 -18.77 11.27
CA ALA A 276 -0.15 -18.38 12.51
C ALA A 276 0.54 -17.21 13.26
N THR A 277 1.88 -17.12 13.21
CA THR A 277 2.64 -16.05 13.87
C THR A 277 2.45 -14.67 13.24
N ILE A 278 2.18 -14.62 11.91
CA ILE A 278 1.97 -13.36 11.17
C ILE A 278 0.49 -12.98 11.22
N GLU A 279 -0.41 -13.96 11.26
CA GLU A 279 -1.85 -13.81 11.41
C GLU A 279 -2.20 -12.98 12.65
N ILE A 280 -1.54 -13.24 13.78
CA ILE A 280 -1.69 -12.48 15.02
C ILE A 280 -1.41 -10.96 14.85
N LEU A 281 -0.55 -10.57 13.90
CA LEU A 281 -0.22 -9.15 13.65
C LEU A 281 -1.21 -8.44 12.73
N TYR A 282 -2.00 -9.18 11.94
CA TYR A 282 -2.89 -8.62 10.93
C TYR A 282 -4.39 -8.82 11.21
N GLU A 283 -4.74 -9.89 11.92
CA GLU A 283 -6.11 -10.24 12.27
C GLU A 283 -6.45 -9.96 13.74
N GLY A 284 -6.24 -8.76 14.19
CA GLY A 284 -6.97 -8.28 15.36
C GLY A 284 -8.44 -8.12 14.95
N ASP A 285 -9.17 -9.20 14.78
CA ASP A 285 -10.64 -9.12 14.66
C ASP A 285 -11.16 -8.59 15.99
N TRP A 286 -11.82 -7.45 15.95
CA TRP A 286 -12.37 -6.80 17.15
C TRP A 286 -13.41 -7.68 17.86
N GLU A 287 -13.92 -8.72 17.18
CA GLU A 287 -14.90 -9.67 17.73
C GLU A 287 -14.27 -10.68 18.71
N GLU A 288 -12.98 -11.06 18.56
CA GLU A 288 -12.31 -11.99 19.49
C GLU A 288 -11.82 -11.34 20.79
N ILE A 289 -11.60 -10.03 20.80
CA ILE A 289 -11.11 -9.32 21.98
C ILE A 289 -12.21 -9.09 23.02
N GLU A 290 -13.49 -9.13 22.64
CA GLU A 290 -14.64 -8.97 23.57
C GLU A 290 -15.10 -10.28 24.22
N SER A 291 -14.60 -11.44 23.79
CA SER A 291 -14.97 -12.76 24.33
C SER A 291 -14.00 -13.31 25.39
N GLN A 292 -12.96 -12.57 25.74
CA GLN A 292 -12.03 -12.85 26.85
C GLN A 292 -12.18 -11.79 27.94
#